data_78563382e8c07e1d2d96c1d45a7b1016
#
_entry.id   78563382e8c07e1d2d96c1d45a7b1016
#
_cell.length_a   1.000
_cell.length_b   1.000
_cell.length_c   1.000
_cell.angle_alpha   90.00
_cell.angle_beta   90.00
_cell.angle_gamma   90.00
#
_symmetry.space_group_name_H-M   'P 1'
#
loop_
_entity.id
_entity.type
_entity.pdbx_description
1 polymer ?
#
loop_
_entity_poly.entity_id
_entity_poly.type
_entity_poly.pdbx_seq_one_letter_code
_entity_poly.pdbx_strand_id
1 'polypeptide(L)'
;MLTGLDTGFFFALQEKHPLALSVWQKHETITSVIVLYELQKRLLKGEFNEWPTIVSDISEAVDVVPVDKETALQASYIGHGTGIPGLDALILSSLLVPDCSEIYTTDSHFELYRKKGLKIVNLYS
;
A
#
# COMPACT_ATOMS: atom_id res chain seq x y z
N MET A 1 -15.06 6.87 -3.86
CA MET A 1 -14.32 5.65 -4.25
C MET A 1 -13.05 5.56 -3.45
N LEU A 2 -12.82 4.45 -2.78
CA LEU A 2 -11.70 4.28 -1.87
C LEU A 2 -10.50 3.63 -2.58
N THR A 3 -9.32 4.21 -2.40
CA THR A 3 -8.10 3.78 -3.06
C THR A 3 -7.06 3.35 -2.04
N GLY A 4 -6.54 2.13 -2.19
CA GLY A 4 -5.50 1.59 -1.33
C GLY A 4 -4.10 1.93 -1.87
N LEU A 5 -3.20 2.28 -0.99
CA LEU A 5 -1.82 2.67 -1.32
C LEU A 5 -0.83 1.71 -0.68
N ASP A 6 0.02 1.09 -1.51
CA ASP A 6 1.13 0.27 -1.09
C ASP A 6 2.37 1.12 -0.84
N THR A 7 3.40 0.53 -0.27
CA THR A 7 4.68 1.20 0.01
C THR A 7 5.28 1.86 -1.22
N GLY A 8 5.27 1.16 -2.35
CA GLY A 8 5.83 1.68 -3.61
C GLY A 8 5.16 2.94 -4.11
N PHE A 9 3.87 3.13 -3.79
CA PHE A 9 3.17 4.36 -4.15
C PHE A 9 3.88 5.59 -3.57
N PHE A 10 4.34 5.50 -2.32
CA PHE A 10 4.97 6.63 -1.64
C PHE A 10 6.37 6.94 -2.20
N PHE A 11 7.08 5.93 -2.71
CA PHE A 11 8.31 6.17 -3.47
C PHE A 11 8.00 6.91 -4.77
N ALA A 12 6.98 6.49 -5.50
CA ALA A 12 6.56 7.15 -6.72
C ALA A 12 6.09 8.59 -6.46
N LEU A 13 5.38 8.80 -5.33
CA LEU A 13 4.93 10.12 -4.92
C LEU A 13 6.11 11.05 -4.64
N GLN A 14 7.14 10.56 -3.93
CA GLN A 14 8.36 11.32 -3.66
C GLN A 14 9.09 11.69 -4.96
N GLU A 15 9.10 10.78 -5.93
CA GLU A 15 9.69 11.00 -7.25
C GLU A 15 8.83 11.88 -8.17
N LYS A 16 7.69 12.35 -7.67
CA LYS A 16 6.76 13.19 -8.41
C LYS A 16 6.16 12.51 -9.64
N HIS A 17 5.92 11.22 -9.55
CA HIS A 17 5.23 10.47 -10.62
C HIS A 17 3.86 11.10 -10.87
N PRO A 18 3.52 11.48 -12.11
CA PRO A 18 2.30 12.25 -12.39
C PRO A 18 1.01 11.58 -11.91
N LEU A 19 0.88 10.26 -12.11
CA LEU A 19 -0.30 9.53 -11.67
C LEU A 19 -0.37 9.45 -10.15
N ALA A 20 0.76 9.24 -9.48
CA ALA A 20 0.81 9.21 -8.02
C ALA A 20 0.39 10.56 -7.42
N LEU A 21 0.87 11.67 -8.00
CA LEU A 21 0.45 13.01 -7.57
C LEU A 21 -1.04 13.21 -7.75
N SER A 22 -1.59 12.78 -8.88
CA SER A 22 -3.02 12.91 -9.17
C SER A 22 -3.87 12.12 -8.16
N VAL A 23 -3.49 10.88 -7.89
CA VAL A 23 -4.18 10.02 -6.91
C VAL A 23 -4.14 10.65 -5.52
N TRP A 24 -2.97 11.11 -5.10
CA TRP A 24 -2.78 11.73 -3.79
C TRP A 24 -3.69 12.96 -3.60
N GLN A 25 -3.85 13.75 -4.63
CA GLN A 25 -4.64 14.99 -4.58
C GLN A 25 -6.15 14.77 -4.69
N LYS A 26 -6.58 13.74 -5.43
CA LYS A 26 -7.97 13.59 -5.85
C LYS A 26 -8.73 12.42 -5.22
N HIS A 27 -8.03 11.40 -4.75
CA HIS A 27 -8.67 10.19 -4.23
C HIS A 27 -8.80 10.21 -2.73
N GLU A 28 -9.85 9.53 -2.23
CA GLU A 28 -9.94 9.15 -0.84
C GLU A 28 -9.06 7.92 -0.65
N THR A 29 -8.05 8.03 0.21
CA THR A 29 -6.98 7.03 0.28
C THR A 29 -6.89 6.34 1.63
N ILE A 30 -6.50 5.07 1.58
CA ILE A 30 -6.16 4.25 2.75
C ILE A 30 -4.80 3.62 2.53
N THR A 31 -4.13 3.25 3.62
CA THR A 31 -2.92 2.44 3.56
C THR A 31 -2.91 1.46 4.72
N SER A 32 -1.95 0.54 4.71
CA SER A 32 -1.79 -0.47 5.75
C SER A 32 -0.81 0.02 6.82
N VAL A 33 -1.03 -0.40 8.07
CA VAL A 33 -0.05 -0.20 9.13
C VAL A 33 1.31 -0.83 8.79
N ILE A 34 1.32 -1.90 7.98
CA ILE A 34 2.55 -2.53 7.50
C ILE A 34 3.34 -1.59 6.59
N VAL A 35 2.65 -0.75 5.81
CA VAL A 35 3.31 0.26 4.98
C VAL A 35 4.07 1.25 5.86
N LEU A 36 3.49 1.66 6.99
CA LEU A 36 4.20 2.54 7.94
C LEU A 36 5.46 1.86 8.48
N TYR A 37 5.40 0.57 8.78
CA TYR A 37 6.57 -0.20 9.20
C TYR A 37 7.65 -0.17 8.13
N GLU A 38 7.29 -0.43 6.88
CA GLU A 38 8.26 -0.46 5.79
C GLU A 38 8.88 0.91 5.52
N LEU A 39 8.06 1.97 5.54
CA LEU A 39 8.54 3.33 5.34
C LEU A 39 9.47 3.79 6.48
N GLN A 40 9.12 3.47 7.73
CA GLN A 40 9.96 3.80 8.88
C GLN A 40 11.30 3.08 8.78
N LYS A 41 11.29 1.82 8.37
CA LYS A 41 12.52 1.04 8.18
C LYS A 41 13.42 1.66 7.11
N ARG A 42 12.83 2.12 6.00
CA ARG A 42 13.55 2.81 4.92
C ARG A 42 14.11 4.16 5.38
N LEU A 43 13.31 4.89 6.16
CA LEU A 43 13.75 6.16 6.72
C LEU A 43 14.97 5.98 7.62
N LEU A 44 14.98 4.93 8.46
CA LEU A 44 16.10 4.61 9.34
C LEU A 44 17.36 4.22 8.55
N LYS A 45 17.19 3.72 7.32
CA LYS A 45 18.31 3.40 6.43
C LYS A 45 18.86 4.62 5.68
N GLY A 46 18.32 5.81 5.90
CA GLY A 46 18.75 7.03 5.24
C GLY A 46 18.05 7.32 3.91
N GLU A 47 16.97 6.60 3.60
CA GLU A 47 16.13 6.91 2.44
C GLU A 47 15.10 7.97 2.83
N PHE A 48 14.40 8.57 1.85
CA PHE A 48 13.44 9.65 2.08
C PHE A 48 14.05 10.90 2.73
N ASN A 49 15.30 11.22 2.39
CA ASN A 49 15.98 12.42 2.93
C ASN A 49 15.25 13.72 2.58
N GLU A 50 14.50 13.74 1.48
CA GLU A 50 13.72 14.89 1.06
C GLU A 50 12.33 14.93 1.70
N TRP A 51 11.93 13.86 2.36
CA TRP A 51 10.65 13.77 3.06
C TRP A 51 10.81 13.07 4.42
N PRO A 52 11.59 13.67 5.34
CA PRO A 52 11.90 13.01 6.62
C PRO A 52 10.70 12.84 7.55
N THR A 53 9.61 13.57 7.32
CA THR A 53 8.37 13.48 8.10
C THR A 53 7.33 12.56 7.46
N ILE A 54 7.73 11.75 6.48
CA ILE A 54 6.80 10.93 5.67
C ILE A 54 5.85 10.08 6.53
N VAL A 55 6.35 9.42 7.57
CA VAL A 55 5.53 8.52 8.39
C VAL A 55 4.45 9.30 9.15
N SER A 56 4.80 10.41 9.79
CA SER A 56 3.81 11.22 10.50
C SER A 56 2.84 11.90 9.55
N ASP A 57 3.31 12.37 8.40
CA ASP A 57 2.46 13.01 7.40
C ASP A 57 1.42 12.04 6.85
N ILE A 58 1.82 10.80 6.55
CA ILE A 58 0.89 9.76 6.08
C ILE A 58 -0.10 9.40 7.18
N SER A 59 0.37 9.24 8.41
CA SER A 59 -0.48 8.89 9.54
C SER A 59 -1.59 9.93 9.78
N GLU A 60 -1.33 11.19 9.47
CA GLU A 60 -2.32 12.27 9.60
C GLU A 60 -3.23 12.39 8.38
N ALA A 61 -2.70 12.17 7.18
CA ALA A 61 -3.41 12.44 5.93
C ALA A 61 -4.25 11.26 5.42
N VAL A 62 -3.93 10.05 5.82
CA VAL A 62 -4.50 8.81 5.26
C VAL A 62 -5.03 7.93 6.38
N ASP A 63 -6.17 7.28 6.14
CA ASP A 63 -6.66 6.26 7.06
C ASP A 63 -5.73 5.05 7.02
N VAL A 64 -5.17 4.70 8.17
CA VAL A 64 -4.24 3.58 8.31
C VAL A 64 -4.99 2.36 8.83
N VAL A 65 -5.04 1.30 8.03
CA VAL A 65 -5.76 0.07 8.36
C VAL A 65 -4.85 -0.83 9.21
N PRO A 66 -5.31 -1.26 10.38
CA PRO A 66 -4.52 -2.17 11.23
C PRO A 66 -4.52 -3.59 10.68
N VAL A 67 -3.59 -4.40 11.18
CA VAL A 67 -3.58 -5.85 10.94
C VAL A 67 -4.02 -6.52 12.24
N ASP A 68 -5.25 -7.01 12.24
CA ASP A 68 -5.77 -7.80 13.35
C ASP A 68 -5.61 -9.31 13.07
N LYS A 69 -6.13 -10.14 13.96
CA LYS A 69 -6.04 -11.60 13.82
C LYS A 69 -6.65 -12.10 12.51
N GLU A 70 -7.86 -11.64 12.17
CA GLU A 70 -8.55 -12.08 10.95
C GLU A 70 -7.79 -11.65 9.70
N THR A 71 -7.30 -10.43 9.69
CA THR A 71 -6.50 -9.90 8.57
C THR A 71 -5.22 -10.71 8.38
N ALA A 72 -4.54 -11.06 9.48
CA ALA A 72 -3.33 -11.87 9.40
C ALA A 72 -3.61 -13.28 8.88
N LEU A 73 -4.70 -13.92 9.33
CA LEU A 73 -5.09 -15.24 8.84
C LEU A 73 -5.47 -15.19 7.36
N GLN A 74 -6.23 -14.18 6.95
CA GLN A 74 -6.59 -13.98 5.54
C GLN A 74 -5.35 -13.80 4.67
N ALA A 75 -4.34 -13.06 5.16
CA ALA A 75 -3.07 -12.88 4.46
C ALA A 75 -2.37 -14.21 4.21
N SER A 76 -2.47 -15.17 5.14
CA SER A 76 -1.87 -16.49 4.97
C SER A 76 -2.50 -17.26 3.81
N TYR A 77 -3.80 -17.15 3.63
CA TYR A 77 -4.50 -17.76 2.48
C TYR A 77 -4.06 -17.10 1.17
N ILE A 78 -3.98 -15.79 1.15
CA ILE A 78 -3.54 -15.04 -0.04
C ILE A 78 -2.11 -15.44 -0.40
N GLY A 79 -1.19 -15.42 0.56
CA GLY A 79 0.21 -15.77 0.32
C GLY A 79 0.39 -17.21 -0.14
N HIS A 80 -0.34 -18.14 0.48
CA HIS A 80 -0.29 -19.56 0.10
C HIS A 80 -0.85 -19.78 -1.31
N GLY A 81 -1.98 -19.14 -1.63
CA GLY A 81 -2.66 -19.33 -2.91
C GLY A 81 -2.01 -18.65 -4.09
N THR A 82 -1.29 -17.54 -3.88
CA THR A 82 -0.72 -16.74 -4.97
C THR A 82 0.81 -16.74 -5.02
N GLY A 83 1.46 -17.08 -3.92
CA GLY A 83 2.92 -16.92 -3.78
C GLY A 83 3.37 -15.51 -3.42
N ILE A 84 2.45 -14.58 -3.13
CA ILE A 84 2.80 -13.23 -2.72
C ILE A 84 3.57 -13.28 -1.39
N PRO A 85 4.73 -12.58 -1.28
CA PRO A 85 5.54 -12.58 -0.06
C PRO A 85 4.80 -12.06 1.17
N GLY A 86 5.24 -12.49 2.37
CA GLY A 86 4.54 -12.27 3.63
C GLY A 86 4.09 -10.84 3.92
N LEU A 87 5.00 -9.86 3.85
CA LEU A 87 4.63 -8.46 4.13
C LEU A 87 3.67 -7.92 3.07
N ASP A 88 3.87 -8.28 1.81
CA ASP A 88 2.98 -7.86 0.71
C ASP A 88 1.59 -8.47 0.89
N ALA A 89 1.52 -9.74 1.32
CA ALA A 89 0.24 -10.39 1.59
C ALA A 89 -0.50 -9.72 2.76
N LEU A 90 0.22 -9.30 3.81
CA LEU A 90 -0.35 -8.57 4.94
C LEU A 90 -0.88 -7.20 4.51
N ILE A 91 -0.14 -6.48 3.68
CA ILE A 91 -0.58 -5.20 3.14
C ILE A 91 -1.86 -5.40 2.33
N LEU A 92 -1.83 -6.33 1.38
CA LEU A 92 -2.99 -6.60 0.52
C LEU A 92 -4.21 -6.97 1.34
N SER A 93 -4.07 -7.90 2.28
CA SER A 93 -5.18 -8.34 3.13
C SER A 93 -5.78 -7.17 3.91
N SER A 94 -4.95 -6.30 4.49
CA SER A 94 -5.46 -5.14 5.23
C SER A 94 -6.21 -4.15 4.33
N LEU A 95 -5.75 -3.95 3.11
CA LEU A 95 -6.42 -3.06 2.16
C LEU A 95 -7.75 -3.62 1.65
N LEU A 96 -7.96 -4.92 1.72
CA LEU A 96 -9.22 -5.54 1.33
C LEU A 96 -10.33 -5.36 2.37
N VAL A 97 -10.00 -5.12 3.64
CA VAL A 97 -10.98 -4.96 4.71
C VAL A 97 -11.94 -3.80 4.45
N PRO A 98 -11.46 -2.59 4.10
CA PRO A 98 -12.37 -1.46 3.79
C PRO A 98 -13.01 -1.54 2.41
N ASP A 99 -12.79 -2.61 1.66
CA ASP A 99 -13.39 -2.84 0.34
C ASP A 99 -13.04 -1.75 -0.67
N CYS A 100 -11.74 -1.44 -0.81
CA CYS A 100 -11.29 -0.46 -1.80
C CYS A 100 -11.48 -0.99 -3.22
N SER A 101 -11.70 -0.07 -4.15
CA SER A 101 -11.93 -0.41 -5.57
C SER A 101 -10.63 -0.46 -6.38
N GLU A 102 -9.60 0.23 -5.90
CA GLU A 102 -8.29 0.28 -6.56
C GLU A 102 -7.17 0.18 -5.54
N ILE A 103 -6.07 -0.46 -5.94
CA ILE A 103 -4.83 -0.47 -5.16
C ILE A 103 -3.70 -0.04 -6.09
N TYR A 104 -2.92 0.94 -5.66
CA TYR A 104 -1.75 1.43 -6.40
C TYR A 104 -0.48 0.90 -5.76
N THR A 105 0.38 0.33 -6.59
CA THR A 105 1.63 -0.31 -6.19
C THR A 105 2.72 -0.06 -7.23
N THR A 106 3.95 -0.39 -6.90
CA THR A 106 5.06 -0.50 -7.85
C THR A 106 5.61 -1.93 -7.89
N ASP A 107 4.99 -2.85 -7.14
CA ASP A 107 5.44 -4.23 -7.00
C ASP A 107 4.56 -5.16 -7.84
N SER A 108 5.19 -5.86 -8.78
CA SER A 108 4.50 -6.80 -9.66
C SER A 108 3.87 -7.99 -8.92
N HIS A 109 4.32 -8.30 -7.70
CA HIS A 109 3.72 -9.37 -6.91
C HIS A 109 2.23 -9.15 -6.66
N PHE A 110 1.80 -7.89 -6.50
CA PHE A 110 0.37 -7.58 -6.29
C PHE A 110 -0.50 -7.99 -7.46
N GLU A 111 0.06 -8.04 -8.66
CA GLU A 111 -0.67 -8.43 -9.88
C GLU A 111 -1.03 -9.92 -9.90
N LEU A 112 -0.45 -10.71 -9.00
CA LEU A 112 -0.80 -12.12 -8.83
C LEU A 112 -2.17 -12.32 -8.18
N TYR A 113 -2.69 -11.30 -7.50
CA TYR A 113 -3.99 -11.35 -6.85
C TYR A 113 -5.07 -10.79 -7.77
N ARG A 114 -6.17 -11.51 -7.88
CA ARG A 114 -7.32 -11.09 -8.69
C ARG A 114 -8.60 -11.23 -7.90
N LYS A 115 -9.40 -10.17 -7.89
CA LYS A 115 -10.72 -10.16 -7.27
C LYS A 115 -11.65 -9.30 -8.12
N LYS A 116 -12.86 -9.78 -8.38
CA LYS A 116 -13.87 -9.02 -9.10
C LYS A 116 -14.17 -7.70 -8.35
N GLY A 117 -14.18 -6.60 -9.08
CA GLY A 117 -14.44 -5.27 -8.51
C GLY A 117 -13.20 -4.57 -7.96
N LEU A 118 -12.03 -5.24 -7.97
CA LEU A 118 -10.77 -4.66 -7.55
C LEU A 118 -9.83 -4.49 -8.74
N LYS A 119 -9.30 -3.29 -8.90
CA LYS A 119 -8.28 -3.01 -9.91
C LYS A 119 -6.95 -2.76 -9.21
N ILE A 120 -5.91 -3.48 -9.63
CA ILE A 120 -4.54 -3.26 -9.16
C ILE A 120 -3.78 -2.51 -10.25
N VAL A 121 -3.25 -1.35 -9.89
CA VAL A 121 -2.52 -0.47 -10.82
C VAL A 121 -1.06 -0.45 -10.42
N ASN A 122 -0.21 -0.97 -11.30
CA ASN A 122 1.24 -0.86 -11.13
C ASN A 122 1.71 0.41 -11.83
N LEU A 123 2.29 1.34 -11.05
CA LEU A 123 2.68 2.66 -11.54
C LEU A 123 3.82 2.63 -12.56
N TYR A 124 4.60 1.55 -12.57
CA TYR A 124 5.78 1.41 -13.44
C TYR A 124 5.67 0.25 -14.43
N SER A 125 4.48 -0.26 -14.68
CA SER A 125 4.31 -1.32 -15.69
C SER A 125 3.81 -0.79 -17.03
#